data_f5c10a70265f131251549c93dd74e21a
#
_entry.id   f5c10a70265f131251549c93dd74e21a
#
_cell.length_a   1.000
_cell.length_b   1.000
_cell.length_c   1.000
_cell.angle_alpha   90.00
_cell.angle_beta   90.00
_cell.angle_gamma   90.00
#
_symmetry.space_group_name_H-M   'P 1'
#
loop_
_entity.id
_entity.type
_entity.pdbx_description
1 polymer ?
#
loop_
_entity_poly.entity_id
_entity_poly.type
_entity_poly.pdbx_seq_one_letter_code
_entity_poly.pdbx_strand_id
1 'polypeptide(L)'
;MKRYFLIWLIGWMLLGTTVLAQQIPLSSLFMENPFVFNPAVAGSENSFKVRLNNRTQWLGFDDAPVTTQLSAYGPHKVRNIGYGGNISYDSSGPTSMLRMNGAFATNFAVDFDMRISLGLNLGLIQFRADGTQLRLIDQDDPYANAGVMSNFRPDGGAGVYVYHYDFYGGLSVQQLFNNNLSFVETGMEDKRNRLKTHFYGLAGYKFAEVSLRWIVEPSVLIRKVAGNPAQMDLSTRVTYNQMLWGGLFVRNTFESFNDLSLILGYIHDKKIAISIAYDFSFADIRKYTHGSIEFMLGYNFDAFKPGR
;
A
#
# COMPACT_ATOMS: atom_id res chain seq x y z
N MET A 1 26.93 21.48 -36.44
CA MET A 1 26.55 21.32 -35.06
C MET A 1 25.04 21.41 -34.83
N LYS A 2 24.28 22.36 -35.32
CA LYS A 2 22.82 22.51 -35.11
C LYS A 2 21.97 21.32 -35.61
N ARG A 3 22.36 20.62 -36.70
CA ARG A 3 21.63 19.47 -37.24
C ARG A 3 21.70 18.22 -36.34
N TYR A 4 22.83 17.98 -35.69
CA TYR A 4 22.98 16.82 -34.77
C TYR A 4 22.29 17.04 -33.44
N PHE A 5 22.18 18.29 -33.00
CA PHE A 5 21.42 18.66 -31.79
C PHE A 5 19.91 18.38 -31.96
N LEU A 6 19.38 18.66 -33.17
CA LEU A 6 17.97 18.39 -33.50
C LEU A 6 17.67 16.89 -33.57
N ILE A 7 18.58 16.09 -34.11
CA ILE A 7 18.45 14.63 -34.16
C ILE A 7 18.55 14.02 -32.77
N TRP A 8 19.38 14.56 -31.89
CA TRP A 8 19.48 14.16 -30.49
C TRP A 8 18.22 14.50 -29.70
N LEU A 9 17.62 15.67 -29.93
CA LEU A 9 16.37 16.10 -29.31
C LEU A 9 15.18 15.25 -29.77
N ILE A 10 15.10 14.90 -31.05
CA ILE A 10 14.07 14.02 -31.61
C ILE A 10 14.24 12.59 -31.10
N GLY A 11 15.47 12.10 -30.95
CA GLY A 11 15.77 10.79 -30.37
C GLY A 11 15.32 10.69 -28.90
N TRP A 12 15.40 11.76 -28.14
CA TRP A 12 14.91 11.82 -26.76
C TRP A 12 13.37 11.87 -26.64
N MET A 13 12.68 12.45 -27.63
CA MET A 13 11.21 12.46 -27.71
C MET A 13 10.59 11.13 -28.08
N LEU A 14 11.38 10.20 -28.67
CA LEU A 14 10.90 8.86 -29.07
C LEU A 14 11.07 7.80 -27.97
N LEU A 15 11.60 8.14 -26.81
CA LEU A 15 11.57 7.28 -25.63
C LEU A 15 10.15 7.33 -25.03
N GLY A 16 9.23 6.62 -25.70
CA GLY A 16 7.88 6.40 -25.19
C GLY A 16 7.96 5.76 -23.80
N THR A 17 7.63 6.52 -22.76
CA THR A 17 7.45 5.99 -21.42
C THR A 17 6.27 5.05 -21.45
N THR A 18 6.53 3.74 -21.33
CA THR A 18 5.45 2.78 -21.09
C THR A 18 4.87 3.10 -19.70
N VAL A 19 3.70 3.70 -19.67
CA VAL A 19 2.93 3.88 -18.45
C VAL A 19 2.49 2.50 -17.99
N LEU A 20 3.21 1.94 -17.02
CA LEU A 20 2.84 0.68 -16.39
C LEU A 20 1.92 1.00 -15.22
N ALA A 21 0.69 0.52 -15.30
CA ALA A 21 -0.30 0.69 -14.23
C ALA A 21 0.21 0.11 -12.89
N GLN A 22 -0.06 0.81 -11.80
CA GLN A 22 0.30 0.34 -10.45
C GLN A 22 -0.57 -0.87 -10.10
N GLN A 23 0.08 -1.92 -9.59
CA GLN A 23 -0.59 -3.20 -9.30
C GLN A 23 -1.02 -3.35 -7.82
N ILE A 24 -0.48 -2.54 -6.91
CA ILE A 24 -0.87 -2.50 -5.49
C ILE A 24 -1.44 -1.11 -5.19
N PRO A 25 -2.63 -1.04 -4.56
CA PRO A 25 -3.27 0.23 -4.24
C PRO A 25 -2.40 1.15 -3.38
N LEU A 26 -2.57 2.43 -3.59
CA LEU A 26 -1.92 3.48 -2.81
C LEU A 26 -2.70 3.72 -1.52
N SER A 27 -1.99 4.12 -0.44
CA SER A 27 -2.62 4.60 0.79
C SER A 27 -1.88 5.83 1.30
N SER A 28 -2.61 6.85 1.67
CA SER A 28 -2.09 8.05 2.34
C SER A 28 -2.07 7.88 3.86
N LEU A 29 -2.80 6.86 4.36
CA LEU A 29 -2.84 6.45 5.77
C LEU A 29 -1.88 5.30 6.09
N PHE A 30 -0.75 5.16 5.36
CA PHE A 30 0.17 4.03 5.51
C PHE A 30 0.73 3.87 6.93
N MET A 31 0.85 4.95 7.69
CA MET A 31 1.33 4.94 9.07
C MET A 31 0.36 4.21 10.02
N GLU A 32 -0.94 4.23 9.71
CA GLU A 32 -1.97 3.60 10.54
C GLU A 32 -2.06 2.08 10.32
N ASN A 33 -1.56 1.60 9.17
CA ASN A 33 -1.60 0.19 8.81
C ASN A 33 -0.33 -0.28 8.06
N PRO A 34 0.85 -0.19 8.69
CA PRO A 34 2.12 -0.58 8.06
C PRO A 34 2.22 -2.08 7.77
N PHE A 35 1.39 -2.91 8.42
CA PHE A 35 1.31 -4.36 8.21
C PHE A 35 1.01 -4.75 6.75
N VAL A 36 0.22 -3.94 6.05
CA VAL A 36 -0.12 -4.18 4.64
C VAL A 36 1.12 -4.16 3.73
N PHE A 37 2.09 -3.34 4.10
CA PHE A 37 3.33 -3.18 3.33
C PHE A 37 4.42 -4.15 3.79
N ASN A 38 4.44 -4.53 5.09
CA ASN A 38 5.47 -5.39 5.63
C ASN A 38 4.90 -6.42 6.62
N PRO A 39 4.91 -7.73 6.29
CA PRO A 39 4.38 -8.78 7.16
C PRO A 39 5.11 -8.88 8.50
N ALA A 40 6.38 -8.41 8.58
CA ALA A 40 7.16 -8.42 9.81
C ALA A 40 6.65 -7.44 10.88
N VAL A 41 5.72 -6.53 10.53
CA VAL A 41 5.04 -5.65 11.49
C VAL A 41 4.11 -6.42 12.43
N ALA A 42 3.66 -7.62 12.05
CA ALA A 42 2.80 -8.42 12.91
C ALA A 42 3.50 -8.73 14.24
N GLY A 43 2.85 -8.39 15.35
CA GLY A 43 3.37 -8.61 16.70
C GLY A 43 4.45 -7.64 17.16
N SER A 44 4.72 -6.56 16.42
CA SER A 44 5.64 -5.50 16.86
C SER A 44 5.06 -4.61 17.97
N GLU A 45 3.76 -4.61 18.12
CA GLU A 45 3.07 -3.85 19.18
C GLU A 45 2.31 -4.79 20.13
N ASN A 46 2.04 -4.32 21.35
CA ASN A 46 1.33 -5.08 22.37
C ASN A 46 -0.21 -5.07 22.20
N SER A 47 -0.73 -4.81 21.04
CA SER A 47 -2.16 -4.80 20.74
C SER A 47 -2.46 -5.60 19.48
N PHE A 48 -3.60 -6.28 19.48
CA PHE A 48 -4.14 -6.85 18.26
C PHE A 48 -4.98 -5.79 17.56
N LYS A 49 -4.64 -5.49 16.32
CA LYS A 49 -5.24 -4.41 15.54
C LYS A 49 -6.13 -4.96 14.43
N VAL A 50 -7.31 -4.39 14.31
CA VAL A 50 -8.19 -4.55 13.14
C VAL A 50 -8.30 -3.20 12.45
N ARG A 51 -8.14 -3.16 11.14
CA ARG A 51 -8.20 -1.95 10.32
C ARG A 51 -9.08 -2.20 9.10
N LEU A 52 -10.11 -1.39 8.96
CA LEU A 52 -10.92 -1.29 7.74
C LEU A 52 -10.58 0.04 7.07
N ASN A 53 -10.09 -0.04 5.85
CA ASN A 53 -9.71 1.11 5.05
C ASN A 53 -10.55 1.12 3.77
N ASN A 54 -11.01 2.30 3.37
CA ASN A 54 -11.66 2.54 2.09
C ASN A 54 -11.06 3.78 1.45
N ARG A 55 -10.63 3.65 0.20
CA ARG A 55 -10.06 4.73 -0.60
C ARG A 55 -10.80 4.84 -1.92
N THR A 56 -11.27 6.03 -2.22
CA THR A 56 -11.78 6.40 -3.56
C THR A 56 -10.78 7.36 -4.18
N GLN A 57 -10.15 6.91 -5.27
CA GLN A 57 -9.12 7.68 -5.97
C GLN A 57 -9.76 8.42 -7.14
N TRP A 58 -9.29 9.66 -7.42
CA TRP A 58 -9.73 10.47 -8.55
C TRP A 58 -11.24 10.76 -8.57
N LEU A 59 -11.72 11.39 -7.52
CA LEU A 59 -13.12 11.82 -7.39
C LEU A 59 -13.56 12.64 -8.61
N GLY A 60 -14.74 12.32 -9.14
CA GLY A 60 -15.31 12.96 -10.34
C GLY A 60 -15.01 12.23 -11.65
N PHE A 61 -14.22 11.15 -11.60
CA PHE A 61 -14.04 10.23 -12.73
C PHE A 61 -15.11 9.14 -12.70
N ASP A 62 -15.70 8.88 -13.87
CA ASP A 62 -16.51 7.67 -14.03
C ASP A 62 -15.59 6.44 -13.88
N ASP A 63 -16.06 5.40 -13.17
CA ASP A 63 -15.28 4.18 -12.92
C ASP A 63 -13.95 4.39 -12.15
N ALA A 64 -13.90 5.45 -11.34
CA ALA A 64 -12.75 5.76 -10.49
C ALA A 64 -12.32 4.57 -9.63
N PRO A 65 -11.01 4.36 -9.42
CA PRO A 65 -10.54 3.26 -8.59
C PRO A 65 -11.04 3.36 -7.15
N VAL A 66 -11.64 2.27 -6.67
CA VAL A 66 -12.08 2.13 -5.27
C VAL A 66 -11.40 0.93 -4.67
N THR A 67 -10.70 1.17 -3.56
CA THR A 67 -10.02 0.13 -2.80
C THR A 67 -10.65 -0.01 -1.43
N THR A 68 -11.08 -1.20 -1.07
CA THR A 68 -11.50 -1.55 0.29
C THR A 68 -10.56 -2.60 0.85
N GLN A 69 -10.07 -2.40 2.08
CA GLN A 69 -9.10 -3.27 2.69
C GLN A 69 -9.45 -3.52 4.15
N LEU A 70 -9.44 -4.80 4.54
CA LEU A 70 -9.58 -5.25 5.92
C LEU A 70 -8.31 -5.98 6.32
N SER A 71 -7.67 -5.54 7.39
CA SER A 71 -6.54 -6.24 7.98
C SER A 71 -6.76 -6.49 9.47
N ALA A 72 -6.21 -7.61 9.96
CA ALA A 72 -6.23 -7.97 11.36
C ALA A 72 -4.87 -8.60 11.71
N TYR A 73 -4.16 -8.04 12.68
CA TYR A 73 -2.82 -8.51 13.03
C TYR A 73 -2.45 -8.15 14.46
N GLY A 74 -1.54 -8.91 15.04
CA GLY A 74 -1.05 -8.64 16.39
C GLY A 74 -0.16 -9.74 16.94
N PRO A 75 0.23 -9.64 18.22
CA PRO A 75 1.11 -10.59 18.88
C PRO A 75 0.36 -11.83 19.31
N HIS A 76 1.10 -12.94 19.43
CA HIS A 76 0.65 -14.13 20.11
C HIS A 76 0.82 -13.97 21.64
N LYS A 77 -0.08 -14.58 22.42
CA LYS A 77 -0.14 -14.43 23.90
C LYS A 77 1.15 -14.83 24.64
N VAL A 78 1.83 -15.87 24.20
CA VAL A 78 2.86 -16.55 25.01
C VAL A 78 4.21 -16.58 24.30
N ARG A 79 4.25 -16.39 23.00
CA ARG A 79 5.47 -16.53 22.20
C ARG A 79 5.83 -15.21 21.53
N ASN A 80 7.10 -15.01 21.26
CA ASN A 80 7.61 -13.86 20.49
C ASN A 80 7.25 -13.98 19.00
N ILE A 81 6.01 -14.26 18.69
CA ILE A 81 5.48 -14.39 17.35
C ILE A 81 4.30 -13.45 17.16
N GLY A 82 4.15 -12.97 15.94
CA GLY A 82 2.99 -12.25 15.47
C GLY A 82 2.32 -13.00 14.32
N TYR A 83 1.05 -12.73 14.13
CA TYR A 83 0.27 -13.28 13.03
C TYR A 83 -0.77 -12.26 12.59
N GLY A 84 -1.22 -12.41 11.38
CA GLY A 84 -2.26 -11.53 10.86
C GLY A 84 -2.76 -12.01 9.51
N GLY A 85 -3.74 -11.27 9.01
CA GLY A 85 -4.29 -11.46 7.68
C GLY A 85 -4.76 -10.14 7.09
N ASN A 86 -4.82 -10.11 5.79
CA ASN A 86 -5.29 -8.97 5.03
C ASN A 86 -6.14 -9.44 3.85
N ILE A 87 -7.26 -8.77 3.66
CA ILE A 87 -8.14 -8.92 2.49
C ILE A 87 -8.26 -7.54 1.87
N SER A 88 -7.98 -7.41 0.58
CA SER A 88 -8.18 -6.18 -0.15
C SER A 88 -8.95 -6.45 -1.45
N TYR A 89 -9.93 -5.60 -1.70
CA TYR A 89 -10.67 -5.56 -2.95
C TYR A 89 -10.44 -4.21 -3.61
N ASP A 90 -9.97 -4.26 -4.83
CA ASP A 90 -9.66 -3.10 -5.65
C ASP A 90 -10.46 -3.20 -6.95
N SER A 91 -11.23 -2.18 -7.30
CA SER A 91 -12.01 -2.13 -8.52
C SER A 91 -11.70 -0.86 -9.29
N SER A 92 -11.54 -0.98 -10.60
CA SER A 92 -11.27 0.13 -11.50
C SER A 92 -11.89 -0.18 -12.87
N GLY A 93 -12.98 0.51 -13.21
CA GLY A 93 -13.76 0.24 -14.40
C GLY A 93 -14.16 -1.25 -14.50
N PRO A 94 -13.92 -1.90 -15.65
CA PRO A 94 -14.30 -3.29 -15.88
C PRO A 94 -13.43 -4.31 -15.13
N THR A 95 -12.38 -3.88 -14.45
CA THR A 95 -11.42 -4.79 -13.78
C THR A 95 -11.54 -4.73 -12.27
N SER A 96 -11.34 -5.87 -11.62
CA SER A 96 -11.22 -5.91 -10.17
C SER A 96 -10.18 -6.94 -9.72
N MET A 97 -9.62 -6.70 -8.54
CA MET A 97 -8.61 -7.56 -7.95
C MET A 97 -8.91 -7.78 -6.46
N LEU A 98 -9.13 -9.04 -6.10
CA LEU A 98 -9.26 -9.47 -4.72
C LEU A 98 -7.94 -10.11 -4.29
N ARG A 99 -7.35 -9.64 -3.19
CA ARG A 99 -6.16 -10.23 -2.58
C ARG A 99 -6.50 -10.69 -1.17
N MET A 100 -6.07 -11.88 -0.83
CA MET A 100 -6.21 -12.45 0.51
C MET A 100 -4.87 -13.03 0.92
N ASN A 101 -4.34 -12.63 2.05
CA ASN A 101 -3.10 -13.19 2.56
C ASN A 101 -3.15 -13.40 4.07
N GLY A 102 -2.45 -14.43 4.53
CA GLY A 102 -2.12 -14.67 5.92
C GLY A 102 -0.63 -14.44 6.15
N ALA A 103 -0.27 -13.87 7.29
CA ALA A 103 1.10 -13.54 7.64
C ALA A 103 1.49 -14.13 8.98
N PHE A 104 2.76 -14.50 9.09
CA PHE A 104 3.42 -14.95 10.28
C PHE A 104 4.74 -14.18 10.46
N ALA A 105 5.02 -13.75 11.69
CA ALA A 105 6.25 -13.04 12.02
C ALA A 105 6.85 -13.60 13.32
N THR A 106 8.18 -13.55 13.42
CA THR A 106 8.91 -13.90 14.64
C THR A 106 9.72 -12.71 15.10
N ASN A 107 9.66 -12.41 16.40
CA ASN A 107 10.24 -11.23 17.00
C ASN A 107 11.40 -11.60 17.93
N PHE A 108 12.58 -11.05 17.69
CA PHE A 108 13.79 -11.29 18.47
C PHE A 108 14.16 -10.04 19.24
N ALA A 109 14.41 -10.17 20.54
CA ALA A 109 15.01 -9.11 21.33
C ALA A 109 16.50 -9.01 20.98
N VAL A 110 16.96 -7.80 20.62
CA VAL A 110 18.37 -7.49 20.36
C VAL A 110 18.96 -6.79 21.57
N ASP A 111 18.18 -5.92 22.19
CA ASP A 111 18.52 -5.20 23.41
C ASP A 111 17.24 -5.04 24.25
N PHE A 112 17.34 -4.35 25.41
CA PHE A 112 16.22 -4.13 26.33
C PHE A 112 14.98 -3.58 25.62
N ASP A 113 15.15 -2.64 24.70
CA ASP A 113 14.07 -1.90 24.06
C ASP A 113 14.01 -2.08 22.53
N MET A 114 15.06 -2.69 21.92
CA MET A 114 15.14 -2.88 20.49
C MET A 114 14.86 -4.33 20.10
N ARG A 115 13.99 -4.48 19.09
CA ARG A 115 13.62 -5.79 18.55
C ARG A 115 13.75 -5.83 17.04
N ILE A 116 14.03 -7.02 16.53
CA ILE A 116 14.01 -7.33 15.09
C ILE A 116 12.92 -8.37 14.85
N SER A 117 12.10 -8.14 13.84
CA SER A 117 11.08 -9.05 13.39
C SER A 117 11.36 -9.52 11.97
N LEU A 118 11.17 -10.80 11.73
CA LEU A 118 11.18 -11.43 10.40
C LEU A 118 9.78 -11.93 10.11
N GLY A 119 9.23 -11.55 8.95
CA GLY A 119 7.86 -11.89 8.57
C GLY A 119 7.77 -12.50 7.18
N LEU A 120 6.80 -13.39 7.03
CA LEU A 120 6.42 -13.99 5.76
C LEU A 120 4.91 -13.87 5.60
N ASN A 121 4.44 -13.71 4.38
CA ASN A 121 3.03 -13.87 4.05
C ASN A 121 2.85 -14.79 2.85
N LEU A 122 1.72 -15.48 2.83
CA LEU A 122 1.25 -16.28 1.71
C LEU A 122 -0.23 -16.01 1.49
N GLY A 123 -0.67 -16.05 0.24
CA GLY A 123 -2.04 -15.74 -0.09
C GLY A 123 -2.43 -16.09 -1.52
N LEU A 124 -3.57 -15.56 -1.90
CA LEU A 124 -4.16 -15.73 -3.22
C LEU A 124 -4.57 -14.35 -3.77
N ILE A 125 -4.41 -14.21 -5.07
CA ILE A 125 -4.91 -13.08 -5.85
C ILE A 125 -5.93 -13.62 -6.83
N GLN A 126 -7.12 -13.03 -6.84
CA GLN A 126 -8.09 -13.20 -7.91
C GLN A 126 -8.11 -11.92 -8.74
N PHE A 127 -7.81 -12.06 -10.00
CA PHE A 127 -8.00 -11.00 -10.99
C PHE A 127 -9.25 -11.32 -11.81
N ARG A 128 -10.13 -10.32 -11.95
CA ARG A 128 -11.38 -10.43 -12.70
C ARG A 128 -11.46 -9.28 -13.70
N ALA A 129 -11.96 -9.59 -14.90
CA ALA A 129 -12.31 -8.60 -15.91
C ALA A 129 -13.72 -8.91 -16.47
N ASP A 130 -14.53 -7.88 -16.59
CA ASP A 130 -15.87 -7.97 -17.17
C ASP A 130 -15.81 -7.54 -18.63
N GLY A 131 -15.75 -8.53 -19.53
CA GLY A 131 -15.68 -8.30 -20.98
C GLY A 131 -16.89 -7.57 -21.53
N THR A 132 -18.05 -7.66 -20.86
CA THR A 132 -19.30 -7.00 -21.32
C THR A 132 -19.25 -5.47 -21.19
N GLN A 133 -18.37 -4.96 -20.33
CA GLN A 133 -18.16 -3.52 -20.10
C GLN A 133 -17.00 -2.97 -20.95
N LEU A 134 -16.24 -3.83 -21.64
CA LEU A 134 -15.14 -3.41 -22.48
C LEU A 134 -15.68 -2.78 -23.78
N ARG A 135 -15.27 -1.56 -24.08
CA ARG A 135 -15.49 -0.92 -25.37
C ARG A 135 -14.28 -1.17 -26.26
N LEU A 136 -14.29 -2.28 -26.98
CA LEU A 136 -13.20 -2.65 -27.86
C LEU A 136 -13.41 -1.99 -29.24
N ILE A 137 -12.31 -1.51 -29.82
CA ILE A 137 -12.29 -0.93 -31.17
C ILE A 137 -12.34 -2.08 -32.21
N ASP A 138 -11.67 -3.18 -31.91
CA ASP A 138 -11.62 -4.39 -32.74
C ASP A 138 -12.68 -5.39 -32.25
N GLN A 139 -13.67 -5.68 -33.11
CA GLN A 139 -14.73 -6.62 -32.82
C GLN A 139 -14.28 -8.09 -32.93
N ASP A 140 -13.16 -8.35 -33.57
CA ASP A 140 -12.54 -9.68 -33.70
C ASP A 140 -11.59 -10.00 -32.53
N ASP A 141 -11.44 -9.08 -31.56
CA ASP A 141 -10.67 -9.32 -30.35
C ASP A 141 -11.28 -10.49 -29.55
N PRO A 142 -10.52 -11.52 -29.18
CA PRO A 142 -11.01 -12.66 -28.39
C PRO A 142 -11.70 -12.26 -27.08
N TYR A 143 -11.46 -11.06 -26.60
CA TYR A 143 -12.12 -10.50 -25.41
C TYR A 143 -13.42 -9.75 -25.69
N ALA A 144 -13.77 -9.48 -26.96
CA ALA A 144 -14.93 -8.68 -27.33
C ALA A 144 -16.26 -9.30 -26.92
N ASN A 145 -16.33 -10.62 -26.83
CA ASN A 145 -17.53 -11.39 -26.45
C ASN A 145 -17.29 -12.28 -25.23
N ALA A 146 -16.15 -12.10 -24.55
CA ALA A 146 -15.87 -12.81 -23.32
C ALA A 146 -16.75 -12.22 -22.21
N GLY A 147 -17.59 -13.04 -21.60
CA GLY A 147 -18.31 -12.65 -20.40
C GLY A 147 -17.36 -12.26 -19.25
N VAL A 148 -17.74 -12.55 -18.03
CA VAL A 148 -16.86 -12.32 -16.88
C VAL A 148 -15.74 -13.35 -16.84
N MET A 149 -14.51 -12.89 -16.93
CA MET A 149 -13.29 -13.70 -16.82
C MET A 149 -12.69 -13.57 -15.43
N SER A 150 -12.20 -14.66 -14.88
CA SER A 150 -11.56 -14.67 -13.55
C SER A 150 -10.39 -15.64 -13.50
N ASN A 151 -9.32 -15.24 -12.84
CA ASN A 151 -8.10 -16.02 -12.70
C ASN A 151 -7.57 -15.95 -11.26
N PHE A 152 -7.25 -17.11 -10.66
CA PHE A 152 -6.67 -17.19 -9.32
C PHE A 152 -5.18 -17.52 -9.40
N ARG A 153 -4.39 -16.82 -8.61
CA ARG A 153 -2.93 -17.02 -8.54
C ARG A 153 -2.46 -16.97 -7.09
N PRO A 154 -1.55 -17.89 -6.69
CA PRO A 154 -0.90 -17.79 -5.39
C PRO A 154 0.03 -16.58 -5.35
N ASP A 155 0.20 -15.98 -4.19
CA ASP A 155 1.14 -14.88 -3.99
C ASP A 155 1.82 -15.01 -2.64
N GLY A 156 2.93 -14.28 -2.47
CA GLY A 156 3.67 -14.28 -1.23
C GLY A 156 4.59 -13.08 -1.12
N GLY A 157 5.07 -12.89 0.09
CA GLY A 157 6.00 -11.81 0.41
C GLY A 157 6.80 -12.12 1.66
N ALA A 158 7.84 -11.33 1.88
CA ALA A 158 8.71 -11.42 3.05
C ALA A 158 9.12 -10.03 3.52
N GLY A 159 9.51 -9.92 4.78
CA GLY A 159 9.98 -8.66 5.31
C GLY A 159 10.83 -8.80 6.56
N VAL A 160 11.55 -7.74 6.83
CA VAL A 160 12.29 -7.50 8.07
C VAL A 160 11.85 -6.17 8.64
N TYR A 161 11.73 -6.10 9.97
CA TYR A 161 11.30 -4.90 10.67
C TYR A 161 12.07 -4.76 11.98
N VAL A 162 12.66 -3.60 12.18
CA VAL A 162 13.35 -3.22 13.41
C VAL A 162 12.51 -2.17 14.10
N TYR A 163 12.31 -2.29 15.40
CA TYR A 163 11.52 -1.34 16.14
C TYR A 163 12.00 -1.14 17.57
N HIS A 164 11.83 0.09 18.01
CA HIS A 164 12.13 0.62 19.33
C HIS A 164 10.96 1.53 19.77
N TYR A 165 10.96 2.08 20.97
CA TYR A 165 9.95 3.05 21.41
C TYR A 165 9.89 4.28 20.51
N ASP A 166 11.06 4.79 20.11
CA ASP A 166 11.19 6.07 19.42
C ASP A 166 11.33 5.91 17.91
N PHE A 167 11.78 4.78 17.41
CA PHE A 167 11.99 4.60 15.98
C PHE A 167 11.59 3.22 15.50
N TYR A 168 11.31 3.17 14.22
CA TYR A 168 11.08 1.93 13.52
C TYR A 168 11.57 2.03 12.08
N GLY A 169 11.84 0.87 11.51
CA GLY A 169 12.19 0.77 10.10
C GLY A 169 12.12 -0.66 9.60
N GLY A 170 11.92 -0.83 8.31
CA GLY A 170 11.87 -2.16 7.74
C GLY A 170 11.90 -2.17 6.24
N LEU A 171 12.25 -3.33 5.72
CA LEU A 171 12.25 -3.63 4.30
C LEU A 171 11.34 -4.81 4.04
N SER A 172 10.66 -4.80 2.93
CA SER A 172 9.83 -5.93 2.51
C SER A 172 9.76 -6.07 1.00
N VAL A 173 9.42 -7.27 0.59
CA VAL A 173 9.17 -7.61 -0.80
C VAL A 173 7.81 -8.32 -0.88
N GLN A 174 6.99 -7.90 -1.82
CA GLN A 174 5.64 -8.43 -2.08
C GLN A 174 5.52 -8.86 -3.53
N GLN A 175 4.54 -9.70 -3.83
CA GLN A 175 4.30 -10.25 -5.17
C GLN A 175 5.53 -10.99 -5.72
N LEU A 176 6.03 -11.94 -4.93
CA LEU A 176 7.25 -12.70 -5.26
C LEU A 176 7.10 -13.63 -6.46
N PHE A 177 5.90 -14.11 -6.75
CA PHE A 177 5.71 -15.16 -7.76
C PHE A 177 5.52 -14.61 -9.18
N ASN A 178 5.45 -13.28 -9.36
CA ASN A 178 5.37 -12.63 -10.68
C ASN A 178 4.35 -13.30 -11.62
N ASN A 179 3.18 -13.64 -11.10
CA ASN A 179 2.17 -14.42 -11.80
C ASN A 179 1.66 -13.74 -13.07
N ASN A 180 1.39 -14.53 -14.09
CA ASN A 180 0.69 -14.10 -15.29
C ASN A 180 -0.82 -13.98 -15.00
N LEU A 181 -1.41 -12.81 -15.30
CA LEU A 181 -2.84 -12.52 -15.14
C LEU A 181 -3.64 -12.74 -16.42
N SER A 182 -3.03 -13.16 -17.52
CA SER A 182 -3.73 -13.40 -18.80
C SER A 182 -4.81 -14.45 -18.62
N PHE A 183 -5.96 -14.22 -19.24
CA PHE A 183 -7.10 -15.16 -19.25
C PHE A 183 -7.04 -16.16 -20.39
N VAL A 184 -6.34 -15.81 -21.48
CA VAL A 184 -6.17 -16.67 -22.65
C VAL A 184 -4.75 -17.22 -22.65
N GLU A 185 -4.61 -18.53 -22.65
CA GLU A 185 -3.35 -19.20 -22.89
C GLU A 185 -3.04 -19.17 -24.40
N THR A 186 -2.70 -18.01 -24.91
CA THR A 186 -2.03 -17.92 -26.22
C THR A 186 -0.63 -18.47 -26.00
N GLY A 187 -0.21 -19.48 -26.73
CA GLY A 187 1.10 -20.16 -26.56
C GLY A 187 2.34 -19.25 -26.63
N MET A 188 2.16 -17.94 -26.72
CA MET A 188 3.15 -16.89 -26.48
C MET A 188 2.93 -16.34 -25.07
N GLU A 189 3.92 -16.51 -24.20
CA GLU A 189 3.93 -15.85 -22.88
C GLU A 189 3.82 -14.32 -23.04
N ASP A 190 2.63 -13.77 -22.79
CA ASP A 190 2.45 -12.33 -22.77
C ASP A 190 3.11 -11.76 -21.49
N LYS A 191 4.36 -11.32 -21.65
CA LYS A 191 5.15 -10.71 -20.57
C LYS A 191 4.55 -9.41 -20.03
N ARG A 192 3.56 -8.83 -20.73
CA ARG A 192 2.94 -7.54 -20.38
C ARG A 192 1.94 -7.65 -19.25
N ASN A 193 1.26 -8.79 -19.11
CA ASN A 193 0.23 -9.02 -18.09
C ASN A 193 0.75 -9.77 -16.86
N ARG A 194 2.01 -9.56 -16.46
CA ARG A 194 2.57 -10.19 -15.25
C ARG A 194 2.54 -9.22 -14.06
N LEU A 195 2.15 -9.77 -12.91
CA LEU A 195 2.40 -9.11 -11.63
C LEU A 195 3.90 -8.87 -11.45
N LYS A 196 4.26 -7.70 -10.97
CA LYS A 196 5.65 -7.33 -10.75
C LYS A 196 5.96 -7.32 -9.26
N THR A 197 7.15 -7.76 -8.93
CA THR A 197 7.65 -7.69 -7.55
C THR A 197 7.72 -6.24 -7.08
N HIS A 198 7.20 -6.01 -5.88
CA HIS A 198 7.19 -4.72 -5.19
C HIS A 198 8.17 -4.77 -4.02
N PHE A 199 9.04 -3.78 -3.94
CA PHE A 199 9.95 -3.55 -2.84
C PHE A 199 9.46 -2.35 -2.04
N TYR A 200 9.45 -2.47 -0.72
CA TYR A 200 9.08 -1.42 0.22
C TYR A 200 10.19 -1.17 1.22
N GLY A 201 10.42 0.11 1.53
CA GLY A 201 11.23 0.55 2.64
C GLY A 201 10.40 1.50 3.49
N LEU A 202 10.25 1.20 4.77
CA LEU A 202 9.48 2.00 5.73
C LEU A 202 10.40 2.43 6.86
N ALA A 203 10.33 3.71 7.27
CA ALA A 203 10.99 4.19 8.47
C ALA A 203 10.22 5.33 9.11
N GLY A 204 10.35 5.50 10.41
CA GLY A 204 9.78 6.60 11.16
C GLY A 204 10.46 6.81 12.50
N TYR A 205 10.30 8.00 13.04
CA TYR A 205 10.81 8.39 14.34
C TYR A 205 9.74 9.14 15.15
N LYS A 206 9.62 8.84 16.44
CA LYS A 206 8.66 9.44 17.36
C LYS A 206 9.38 10.39 18.31
N PHE A 207 9.26 11.67 18.06
CA PHE A 207 9.70 12.71 18.98
C PHE A 207 8.57 12.93 20.00
N ALA A 208 8.74 12.42 21.21
CA ALA A 208 7.77 12.58 22.28
C ALA A 208 8.27 13.59 23.32
N GLU A 209 7.41 14.52 23.73
CA GLU A 209 7.64 15.35 24.92
C GLU A 209 7.58 14.49 26.19
N VAL A 210 8.28 14.88 27.25
CA VAL A 210 8.30 14.16 28.54
C VAL A 210 6.90 13.92 29.12
N SER A 211 5.96 14.87 28.89
CA SER A 211 4.56 14.74 29.28
C SER A 211 3.73 13.84 28.38
N LEU A 212 4.27 13.37 27.24
CA LEU A 212 3.55 12.66 26.18
C LEU A 212 2.32 13.38 25.63
N ARG A 213 2.20 14.70 25.92
CA ARG A 213 1.09 15.51 25.44
C ARG A 213 1.18 15.73 23.93
N TRP A 214 2.39 15.96 23.44
CA TRP A 214 2.67 16.13 22.03
C TRP A 214 3.65 15.07 21.54
N ILE A 215 3.30 14.40 20.44
CA ILE A 215 4.17 13.46 19.76
C ILE A 215 4.22 13.88 18.30
N VAL A 216 5.42 14.12 17.78
CA VAL A 216 5.65 14.39 16.35
C VAL A 216 6.31 13.17 15.73
N GLU A 217 5.72 12.64 14.71
CA GLU A 217 6.18 11.40 14.06
C GLU A 217 6.34 11.61 12.56
N PRO A 218 7.55 12.04 12.10
CA PRO A 218 7.91 11.95 10.69
C PRO A 218 8.12 10.50 10.29
N SER A 219 7.69 10.16 9.07
CA SER A 219 7.88 8.83 8.49
C SER A 219 8.03 8.89 6.98
N VAL A 220 8.64 7.85 6.44
CA VAL A 220 8.86 7.68 5.00
C VAL A 220 8.49 6.26 4.59
N LEU A 221 7.81 6.15 3.46
CA LEU A 221 7.58 4.89 2.76
C LEU A 221 8.12 5.01 1.34
N ILE A 222 9.10 4.19 1.01
CA ILE A 222 9.65 4.08 -0.35
C ILE A 222 9.07 2.85 -1.00
N ARG A 223 8.61 2.99 -2.23
CA ARG A 223 8.09 1.90 -3.06
C ARG A 223 8.86 1.82 -4.36
N LYS A 224 9.27 0.61 -4.74
CA LYS A 224 9.92 0.34 -6.02
C LYS A 224 9.28 -0.87 -6.66
N VAL A 225 8.77 -0.68 -7.86
CA VAL A 225 8.29 -1.75 -8.74
C VAL A 225 9.31 -1.94 -9.85
N ALA A 226 9.61 -3.18 -10.22
CA ALA A 226 10.53 -3.45 -11.30
C ALA A 226 10.04 -2.81 -12.61
N GLY A 227 10.89 -1.97 -13.21
CA GLY A 227 10.60 -1.24 -14.45
C GLY A 227 9.93 0.13 -14.28
N ASN A 228 9.51 0.54 -13.08
CA ASN A 228 8.91 1.85 -12.81
C ASN A 228 9.87 2.74 -12.00
N PRO A 229 9.74 4.08 -12.03
CA PRO A 229 10.41 4.97 -11.09
C PRO A 229 10.10 4.59 -9.65
N ALA A 230 11.05 4.83 -8.75
CA ALA A 230 10.77 4.67 -7.32
C ALA A 230 9.84 5.81 -6.86
N GLN A 231 8.92 5.50 -5.97
CA GLN A 231 8.02 6.45 -5.33
C GLN A 231 8.39 6.59 -3.87
N MET A 232 8.38 7.81 -3.38
CA MET A 232 8.64 8.18 -2.00
C MET A 232 7.43 8.91 -1.43
N ASP A 233 6.89 8.39 -0.36
CA ASP A 233 5.80 8.95 0.41
C ASP A 233 6.38 9.45 1.74
N LEU A 234 6.31 10.74 1.98
CA LEU A 234 6.72 11.38 3.24
C LEU A 234 5.47 11.74 4.04
N SER A 235 5.46 11.45 5.31
CA SER A 235 4.37 11.85 6.21
C SER A 235 4.92 12.41 7.51
N THR A 236 4.20 13.37 8.07
CA THR A 236 4.46 13.87 9.42
C THR A 236 3.15 13.92 10.16
N ARG A 237 3.05 13.17 11.24
CA ARG A 237 1.91 13.13 12.14
C ARG A 237 2.23 13.88 13.43
N VAL A 238 1.31 14.73 13.89
CA VAL A 238 1.37 15.39 15.19
C VAL A 238 0.18 14.90 16.00
N THR A 239 0.44 14.25 17.12
CA THR A 239 -0.58 13.69 18.02
C THR A 239 -0.65 14.51 19.30
N TYR A 240 -1.86 14.88 19.72
CA TYR A 240 -2.15 15.59 20.96
C TYR A 240 -2.89 14.70 21.93
N ASN A 241 -2.39 14.64 23.18
CA ASN A 241 -2.94 13.83 24.28
C ASN A 241 -3.21 12.36 23.91
N GLN A 242 -2.47 11.80 22.97
CA GLN A 242 -2.67 10.43 22.45
C GLN A 242 -4.09 10.16 21.90
N MET A 243 -4.85 11.20 21.59
CA MET A 243 -6.24 11.13 21.15
C MET A 243 -6.45 11.77 19.77
N LEU A 244 -6.16 13.05 19.65
CA LEU A 244 -6.33 13.79 18.41
C LEU A 244 -5.01 13.84 17.66
N TRP A 245 -5.05 13.65 16.37
CA TRP A 245 -3.87 13.83 15.55
C TRP A 245 -4.20 14.41 14.18
N GLY A 246 -3.25 15.11 13.63
CA GLY A 246 -3.30 15.62 12.28
C GLY A 246 -1.95 15.50 11.61
N GLY A 247 -1.92 15.51 10.31
CA GLY A 247 -0.69 15.34 9.58
C GLY A 247 -0.74 15.82 8.15
N LEU A 248 0.45 15.94 7.60
CA LEU A 248 0.69 16.19 6.18
C LEU A 248 1.35 14.96 5.57
N PHE A 249 0.94 14.65 4.37
CA PHE A 249 1.49 13.58 3.58
C PHE A 249 1.83 14.12 2.20
N VAL A 250 3.00 13.76 1.70
CA VAL A 250 3.50 14.14 0.38
C VAL A 250 3.90 12.91 -0.38
N ARG A 251 3.34 12.75 -1.57
CA ARG A 251 3.71 11.69 -2.51
C ARG A 251 4.51 12.27 -3.65
N ASN A 252 5.69 11.72 -3.82
CA ASN A 252 6.63 12.14 -4.85
C ASN A 252 7.18 10.92 -5.59
N THR A 253 7.34 11.03 -6.89
CA THR A 253 8.26 10.21 -7.67
C THR A 253 9.54 11.02 -7.86
N PHE A 254 10.69 10.38 -8.05
CA PHE A 254 11.93 11.14 -8.30
C PHE A 254 11.85 12.04 -9.53
N GLU A 255 10.80 11.93 -10.33
CA GLU A 255 10.58 12.69 -11.56
C GLU A 255 9.50 13.78 -11.41
N SER A 256 8.58 13.63 -10.43
CA SER A 256 7.43 14.56 -10.29
C SER A 256 6.86 14.58 -8.88
N PHE A 257 6.35 15.76 -8.47
CA PHE A 257 5.50 15.92 -7.30
C PHE A 257 4.07 15.52 -7.66
N ASN A 258 3.52 14.51 -7.01
CA ASN A 258 2.24 13.92 -7.40
C ASN A 258 1.07 14.39 -6.53
N ASP A 259 1.15 14.19 -5.22
CA ASP A 259 0.03 14.48 -4.32
C ASP A 259 0.51 15.11 -3.02
N LEU A 260 -0.32 16.00 -2.48
CA LEU A 260 -0.25 16.49 -1.10
C LEU A 260 -1.54 16.09 -0.40
N SER A 261 -1.44 15.52 0.80
CA SER A 261 -2.62 15.11 1.55
C SER A 261 -2.68 15.77 2.92
N LEU A 262 -3.87 16.13 3.32
CA LEU A 262 -4.21 16.48 4.68
C LEU A 262 -4.80 15.24 5.36
N ILE A 263 -4.32 14.94 6.56
CA ILE A 263 -4.74 13.77 7.32
C ILE A 263 -5.22 14.24 8.68
N LEU A 264 -6.36 13.70 9.12
CA LEU A 264 -6.91 13.93 10.46
C LEU A 264 -7.31 12.58 11.07
N GLY A 265 -7.16 12.46 12.36
CA GLY A 265 -7.58 11.26 13.06
C GLY A 265 -7.89 11.49 14.52
N TYR A 266 -8.69 10.57 15.05
CA TYR A 266 -9.13 10.54 16.45
C TYR A 266 -9.02 9.12 16.99
N ILE A 267 -8.48 9.00 18.21
CA ILE A 267 -8.36 7.73 18.93
C ILE A 267 -9.17 7.85 20.22
N HIS A 268 -10.22 7.03 20.33
CA HIS A 268 -11.06 6.95 21.53
C HIS A 268 -10.59 5.81 22.43
N ASP A 269 -10.32 6.13 23.70
CA ASP A 269 -9.90 5.18 24.73
C ASP A 269 -8.74 4.24 24.32
N LYS A 270 -7.86 4.70 23.45
CA LYS A 270 -6.77 3.90 22.84
C LYS A 270 -7.26 2.68 22.06
N LYS A 271 -8.57 2.54 21.87
CA LYS A 271 -9.21 1.37 21.24
C LYS A 271 -9.74 1.65 19.85
N ILE A 272 -10.60 2.66 19.72
CA ILE A 272 -11.22 2.99 18.44
C ILE A 272 -10.39 4.07 17.77
N ALA A 273 -9.93 3.82 16.56
CA ALA A 273 -9.23 4.78 15.74
C ALA A 273 -10.06 5.11 14.49
N ILE A 274 -10.23 6.39 14.23
CA ILE A 274 -10.92 6.90 13.05
C ILE A 274 -9.98 7.87 12.37
N SER A 275 -9.78 7.72 11.05
CA SER A 275 -8.89 8.58 10.30
C SER A 275 -9.47 8.88 8.92
N ILE A 276 -9.19 10.09 8.45
CA ILE A 276 -9.54 10.54 7.11
C ILE A 276 -8.34 11.22 6.48
N ALA A 277 -8.14 11.00 5.20
CA ALA A 277 -7.17 11.71 4.38
C ALA A 277 -7.85 12.25 3.12
N TYR A 278 -7.45 13.45 2.72
CA TYR A 278 -7.86 14.03 1.46
C TYR A 278 -6.62 14.41 0.66
N ASP A 279 -6.51 13.87 -0.56
CA ASP A 279 -5.35 14.07 -1.42
C ASP A 279 -5.66 15.10 -2.51
N PHE A 280 -4.84 16.14 -2.55
CA PHE A 280 -4.78 17.11 -3.63
C PHE A 280 -3.78 16.61 -4.67
N SER A 281 -4.23 16.32 -5.88
CA SER A 281 -3.33 15.90 -6.95
C SER A 281 -2.72 17.09 -7.67
N PHE A 282 -1.41 17.01 -7.92
CA PHE A 282 -0.65 18.01 -8.70
C PHE A 282 -0.20 17.45 -10.06
N ALA A 283 -0.38 16.15 -10.29
CA ALA A 283 -0.15 15.52 -11.59
C ALA A 283 -1.13 16.03 -12.65
N ASP A 284 -0.87 15.74 -13.92
CA ASP A 284 -1.72 16.20 -15.04
C ASP A 284 -3.19 15.81 -14.94
N ILE A 285 -3.48 14.73 -14.22
CA ILE A 285 -4.83 14.23 -13.94
C ILE A 285 -5.68 15.24 -13.13
N ARG A 286 -5.06 16.20 -12.43
CA ARG A 286 -5.76 17.25 -11.65
C ARG A 286 -6.80 18.02 -12.45
N LYS A 287 -6.66 18.07 -13.78
CA LYS A 287 -7.60 18.76 -14.66
C LYS A 287 -8.95 18.07 -14.75
N TYR A 288 -9.00 16.79 -14.36
CA TYR A 288 -10.15 15.90 -14.54
C TYR A 288 -10.65 15.30 -13.23
N THR A 289 -9.97 15.53 -12.11
CA THR A 289 -10.34 14.97 -10.81
C THR A 289 -10.41 16.05 -9.74
N HIS A 290 -11.27 15.82 -8.75
CA HIS A 290 -11.35 16.63 -7.53
C HIS A 290 -10.43 16.12 -6.40
N GLY A 291 -9.48 15.21 -6.71
CA GLY A 291 -8.58 14.62 -5.72
C GLY A 291 -9.00 13.20 -5.32
N SER A 292 -8.53 12.74 -4.16
CA SER A 292 -8.87 11.42 -3.64
C SER A 292 -9.21 11.50 -2.16
N ILE A 293 -10.07 10.60 -1.69
CA ILE A 293 -10.45 10.52 -0.28
C ILE A 293 -10.14 9.11 0.25
N GLU A 294 -9.64 9.05 1.47
CA GLU A 294 -9.36 7.80 2.15
C GLU A 294 -9.91 7.87 3.58
N PHE A 295 -10.60 6.84 3.99
CA PHE A 295 -11.19 6.70 5.32
C PHE A 295 -10.72 5.41 5.97
N MET A 296 -10.37 5.45 7.26
CA MET A 296 -10.01 4.26 8.02
C MET A 296 -10.74 4.21 9.35
N LEU A 297 -11.27 3.04 9.66
CA LEU A 297 -11.80 2.65 10.96
C LEU A 297 -10.91 1.57 11.56
N GLY A 298 -10.44 1.78 12.76
CA GLY A 298 -9.57 0.86 13.47
C GLY A 298 -10.11 0.48 14.83
N TYR A 299 -9.80 -0.76 15.25
CA TYR A 299 -10.00 -1.20 16.61
C TYR A 299 -8.73 -1.88 17.14
N ASN A 300 -8.28 -1.47 18.34
CA ASN A 300 -7.15 -2.04 19.03
C ASN A 300 -7.67 -2.86 20.22
N PHE A 301 -7.48 -4.16 20.15
CA PHE A 301 -7.73 -5.03 21.31
C PHE A 301 -6.49 -5.00 22.20
N ASP A 302 -6.69 -4.82 23.51
CA ASP A 302 -5.59 -4.92 24.45
C ASP A 302 -4.95 -6.30 24.29
N ALA A 303 -3.68 -6.34 23.98
CA ALA A 303 -2.95 -7.59 24.04
C ALA A 303 -2.98 -8.04 25.48
N PHE A 304 -3.34 -9.28 25.67
CA PHE A 304 -3.53 -9.95 26.94
C PHE A 304 -2.57 -9.45 28.02
N LYS A 305 -3.11 -8.98 29.14
CA LYS A 305 -2.27 -8.76 30.32
C LYS A 305 -1.50 -10.05 30.56
N PRO A 306 -0.16 -10.04 30.67
CA PRO A 306 0.57 -11.23 31.11
C PRO A 306 -0.09 -11.68 32.40
N GLY A 307 -0.54 -12.92 32.47
CA GLY A 307 -1.11 -13.47 33.69
C GLY A 307 -0.17 -13.19 34.85
N ARG A 308 -0.78 -12.70 35.95
CA ARG A 308 -0.09 -12.57 37.24
C ARG A 308 0.48 -13.90 37.67
#